data_3eaaecc3b67503ae378c0b001071c526
#
_entry.id   3eaaecc3b67503ae378c0b001071c526
#
_cell.length_a   1.000
_cell.length_b   1.000
_cell.length_c   1.000
_cell.angle_alpha   90.00
_cell.angle_beta   90.00
_cell.angle_gamma   90.00
#
_symmetry.space_group_name_H-M   'P 1'
#
loop_
_entity.id
_entity.type
_entity.pdbx_description
1 polymer ?
#
loop_
_entity_poly.entity_id
_entity_poly.type
_entity_poly.pdbx_seq_one_letter_code
_entity_poly.pdbx_strand_id
1 'polypeptide(L)'
;MRPVIRRREQPTPSDSGAVRPPSPHPSGARAPILQPELIPRHVALVMDGNGRWAQDRGLPRTAGHERGEAVLMDTVEGCIEVGVRWLSAYAFSTENWRRSPDEVKFLMGFNRDVIRRRRDEMHEMGVRVRWAGRRPRLWRSVIRELEIAEELTRDNTVMTLTMCVNYGGRAEIVDAAREIARRAAAGQLDPEKISEASFARYLDEADMPDVDLFLRPSGEQRTSNFLLWQSAYAEMVFQEKLFPDFDRRDLWAACVEFASRDRRFGGVK
;
A
#
# COMPACT_ATOMS: atom_id res chain seq x y z
N MET A 1 -55.58 3.02 23.30
CA MET A 1 -54.23 3.54 23.51
C MET A 1 -53.32 2.95 22.45
N ARG A 2 -52.84 3.75 21.49
CA ARG A 2 -51.89 3.32 20.46
C ARG A 2 -50.47 3.64 20.96
N PRO A 3 -49.47 2.77 20.77
CA PRO A 3 -48.10 3.07 21.21
C PRO A 3 -47.48 4.11 20.27
N VAL A 4 -46.88 5.14 20.88
CA VAL A 4 -46.10 6.18 20.21
C VAL A 4 -44.77 5.58 19.79
N ILE A 5 -44.57 5.40 18.49
CA ILE A 5 -43.27 5.00 17.90
C ILE A 5 -42.37 6.25 17.92
N ARG A 6 -41.37 6.25 18.84
CA ARG A 6 -40.28 7.23 18.81
C ARG A 6 -39.48 7.03 17.52
N ARG A 7 -39.48 8.02 16.65
CA ARG A 7 -38.53 8.11 15.52
C ARG A 7 -37.14 8.14 16.10
N ARG A 8 -36.30 7.21 15.66
CA ARG A 8 -34.83 7.33 15.84
C ARG A 8 -34.41 8.61 15.12
N GLU A 9 -33.79 9.51 15.85
CA GLU A 9 -33.08 10.66 15.29
C GLU A 9 -32.00 10.14 14.34
N GLN A 10 -32.06 10.59 13.09
CA GLN A 10 -30.96 10.39 12.14
C GLN A 10 -29.77 11.20 12.67
N PRO A 11 -28.53 10.65 12.63
CA PRO A 11 -27.38 11.45 12.98
C PRO A 11 -27.30 12.63 12.01
N THR A 12 -27.21 13.83 12.55
CA THR A 12 -26.91 15.06 11.81
C THR A 12 -25.62 14.84 11.01
N PRO A 13 -25.49 15.38 9.77
CA PRO A 13 -24.21 15.36 9.06
C PRO A 13 -23.19 16.08 9.94
N SER A 14 -22.20 15.35 10.42
CA SER A 14 -21.08 15.94 11.15
C SER A 14 -20.35 16.89 10.20
N ASP A 15 -19.99 18.04 10.73
CA ASP A 15 -19.06 19.04 10.22
C ASP A 15 -18.11 18.48 9.19
N SER A 16 -17.90 19.22 8.11
CA SER A 16 -16.81 19.02 7.16
C SER A 16 -15.48 19.13 7.93
N GLY A 17 -15.09 18.03 8.58
CA GLY A 17 -13.90 17.97 9.41
C GLY A 17 -12.68 18.33 8.57
N ALA A 18 -11.95 19.34 8.99
CA ALA A 18 -10.66 19.67 8.38
C ALA A 18 -9.76 18.44 8.44
N VAL A 19 -9.16 18.09 7.30
CA VAL A 19 -8.21 16.97 7.20
C VAL A 19 -7.09 17.18 8.21
N ARG A 20 -6.82 16.17 9.04
CA ARG A 20 -5.74 16.21 10.04
C ARG A 20 -4.38 16.27 9.31
N PRO A 21 -3.57 17.29 9.52
CA PRO A 21 -2.23 17.35 8.92
C PRO A 21 -1.31 16.28 9.55
N PRO A 22 -0.23 15.90 8.85
CA PRO A 22 0.83 15.07 9.43
C PRO A 22 1.37 15.64 10.72
N SER A 23 1.72 14.76 11.66
CA SER A 23 2.37 15.15 12.92
C SER A 23 3.81 15.58 12.65
N PRO A 24 4.33 16.63 13.32
CA PRO A 24 5.75 16.99 13.20
C PRO A 24 6.64 15.81 13.55
N HIS A 25 7.71 15.60 12.75
CA HIS A 25 8.65 14.53 13.07
C HIS A 25 9.35 14.78 14.41
N PRO A 26 9.52 13.79 15.30
CA PRO A 26 10.08 13.98 16.65
C PRO A 26 11.49 14.60 16.68
N SER A 27 12.29 14.44 15.63
CA SER A 27 13.61 15.08 15.51
C SER A 27 13.57 16.54 15.05
N GLY A 28 12.38 17.09 14.75
CA GLY A 28 12.24 18.40 14.12
C GLY A 28 12.60 18.44 12.62
N ALA A 29 12.92 17.29 12.00
CA ALA A 29 13.18 17.22 10.56
C ALA A 29 11.93 17.60 9.76
N ARG A 30 12.14 18.22 8.59
CA ARG A 30 11.09 18.64 7.66
C ARG A 30 11.28 17.97 6.31
N ALA A 31 10.18 17.73 5.60
CA ALA A 31 10.21 17.20 4.26
C ALA A 31 11.02 18.14 3.32
N PRO A 32 11.79 17.57 2.38
CA PRO A 32 12.47 18.35 1.36
C PRO A 32 11.43 19.04 0.46
N ILE A 33 11.77 20.25 0.01
CA ILE A 33 10.98 20.94 -1.00
C ILE A 33 11.49 20.51 -2.36
N LEU A 34 10.70 19.72 -3.08
CA LEU A 34 10.97 19.26 -4.43
C LEU A 34 10.05 19.98 -5.43
N GLN A 35 10.50 20.11 -6.67
CA GLN A 35 9.61 20.56 -7.74
C GLN A 35 8.53 19.49 -7.98
N PRO A 36 7.26 19.85 -8.23
CA PRO A 36 6.16 18.88 -8.35
C PRO A 36 6.42 17.76 -9.36
N GLU A 37 7.12 18.06 -10.45
CA GLU A 37 7.45 17.12 -11.53
C GLU A 37 8.54 16.10 -11.13
N LEU A 38 9.28 16.41 -10.07
CA LEU A 38 10.36 15.56 -9.53
C LEU A 38 9.92 14.73 -8.32
N ILE A 39 8.65 14.87 -7.89
CA ILE A 39 8.09 14.05 -6.81
C ILE A 39 7.57 12.75 -7.42
N PRO A 40 7.96 11.54 -6.91
CA PRO A 40 7.36 10.30 -7.37
C PRO A 40 5.87 10.31 -7.05
N ARG A 41 5.04 10.12 -8.07
CA ARG A 41 3.59 10.06 -7.89
C ARG A 41 3.18 8.82 -7.11
N HIS A 42 3.82 7.67 -7.42
CA HIS A 42 3.56 6.38 -6.80
C HIS A 42 4.85 5.76 -6.25
N VAL A 43 4.85 5.46 -4.96
CA VAL A 43 5.91 4.74 -4.26
C VAL A 43 5.46 3.32 -3.94
N ALA A 44 6.20 2.31 -4.37
CA ALA A 44 6.02 0.91 -3.97
C ALA A 44 7.02 0.58 -2.85
N LEU A 45 6.52 0.28 -1.65
CA LEU A 45 7.33 0.03 -0.46
C LEU A 45 7.30 -1.45 -0.07
N VAL A 46 8.47 -2.09 -0.06
CA VAL A 46 8.64 -3.45 0.49
C VAL A 46 9.07 -3.34 1.95
N MET A 47 8.18 -3.72 2.88
CA MET A 47 8.43 -3.65 4.33
C MET A 47 9.26 -4.85 4.81
N ASP A 48 10.55 -4.87 4.46
CA ASP A 48 11.45 -6.00 4.72
C ASP A 48 12.38 -5.79 5.91
N GLY A 49 12.84 -6.90 6.49
CA GLY A 49 13.78 -6.91 7.60
C GLY A 49 13.15 -7.05 8.98
N ASN A 50 11.82 -7.08 9.12
CA ASN A 50 11.13 -7.19 10.42
C ASN A 50 11.64 -8.36 11.28
N GLY A 51 11.75 -9.55 10.67
CA GLY A 51 12.23 -10.74 11.38
C GLY A 51 13.70 -10.67 11.79
N ARG A 52 14.58 -10.14 10.91
CA ARG A 52 16.01 -9.96 11.20
C ARG A 52 16.19 -8.95 12.35
N TRP A 53 15.52 -7.83 12.27
CA TRP A 53 15.55 -6.79 13.28
C TRP A 53 15.23 -7.33 14.69
N ALA A 54 14.20 -8.17 14.81
CA ALA A 54 13.83 -8.79 16.07
C ALA A 54 14.90 -9.81 16.54
N GLN A 55 15.38 -10.67 15.63
CA GLN A 55 16.41 -11.67 15.92
C GLN A 55 17.72 -11.04 16.41
N ASP A 56 18.17 -9.97 15.76
CA ASP A 56 19.40 -9.24 16.14
C ASP A 56 19.31 -8.64 17.56
N ARG A 57 18.08 -8.50 18.11
CA ARG A 57 17.80 -7.98 19.44
C ARG A 57 17.36 -9.05 20.44
N GLY A 58 17.41 -10.33 20.06
CA GLY A 58 16.96 -11.42 20.91
C GLY A 58 15.44 -11.43 21.16
N LEU A 59 14.66 -10.77 20.30
CA LEU A 59 13.22 -10.64 20.40
C LEU A 59 12.50 -11.67 19.53
N PRO A 60 11.25 -12.03 19.85
CA PRO A 60 10.41 -12.81 18.94
C PRO A 60 10.24 -12.09 17.59
N ARG A 61 10.22 -12.83 16.49
CA ARG A 61 10.05 -12.26 15.13
C ARG A 61 8.83 -11.33 14.99
N THR A 62 7.81 -11.58 15.79
CA THR A 62 6.58 -10.78 15.86
C THR A 62 6.82 -9.33 16.29
N ALA A 63 7.77 -9.09 17.19
CA ALA A 63 8.10 -7.74 17.68
C ALA A 63 8.56 -6.80 16.57
N GLY A 64 9.26 -7.33 15.53
CA GLY A 64 9.63 -6.53 14.37
C GLY A 64 8.42 -6.06 13.55
N HIS A 65 7.40 -6.91 13.41
CA HIS A 65 6.16 -6.53 12.71
C HIS A 65 5.36 -5.48 13.50
N GLU A 66 5.29 -5.62 14.83
CA GLU A 66 4.63 -4.64 15.70
C GLU A 66 5.32 -3.26 15.61
N ARG A 67 6.65 -3.24 15.59
CA ARG A 67 7.41 -2.00 15.38
C ARG A 67 7.16 -1.43 13.99
N GLY A 68 7.09 -2.28 12.96
CA GLY A 68 6.84 -1.91 11.57
C GLY A 68 5.50 -1.20 11.34
N GLU A 69 4.48 -1.43 12.20
CA GLU A 69 3.21 -0.71 12.13
C GLU A 69 3.40 0.80 12.32
N ALA A 70 4.13 1.22 13.34
CA ALA A 70 4.40 2.63 13.59
C ALA A 70 5.23 3.26 12.46
N VAL A 71 6.18 2.49 11.90
CA VAL A 71 7.00 2.92 10.76
C VAL A 71 6.15 3.11 9.50
N LEU A 72 5.18 2.24 9.24
CA LEU A 72 4.26 2.43 8.10
C LEU A 72 3.45 3.71 8.26
N MET A 73 2.92 3.99 9.45
CA MET A 73 2.17 5.23 9.71
C MET A 73 3.04 6.47 9.51
N ASP A 74 4.25 6.46 10.05
CA ASP A 74 5.24 7.53 9.87
C ASP A 74 5.59 7.72 8.37
N THR A 75 5.70 6.62 7.61
CA THR A 75 5.93 6.66 6.16
C THR A 75 4.74 7.28 5.41
N VAL A 76 3.50 6.98 5.81
CA VAL A 76 2.29 7.60 5.25
C VAL A 76 2.30 9.11 5.46
N GLU A 77 2.58 9.56 6.69
CA GLU A 77 2.72 10.99 6.99
C GLU A 77 3.85 11.63 6.16
N GLY A 78 4.99 10.94 6.03
CA GLY A 78 6.10 11.40 5.19
C GLY A 78 5.75 11.51 3.70
N CYS A 79 4.92 10.61 3.17
CA CYS A 79 4.38 10.69 1.81
C CYS A 79 3.51 11.95 1.62
N ILE A 80 2.62 12.23 2.57
CA ILE A 80 1.76 13.42 2.52
C ILE A 80 2.62 14.69 2.53
N GLU A 81 3.62 14.75 3.42
CA GLU A 81 4.49 15.93 3.57
C GLU A 81 5.32 16.23 2.33
N VAL A 82 5.83 15.20 1.62
CA VAL A 82 6.63 15.40 0.40
C VAL A 82 5.78 15.51 -0.86
N GLY A 83 4.49 15.18 -0.79
CA GLY A 83 3.55 15.29 -1.91
C GLY A 83 3.36 14.03 -2.74
N VAL A 84 3.77 12.84 -2.27
CA VAL A 84 3.48 11.54 -2.88
C VAL A 84 1.96 11.29 -2.86
N ARG A 85 1.40 10.85 -3.99
CA ARG A 85 -0.05 10.67 -4.14
C ARG A 85 -0.51 9.23 -3.97
N TRP A 86 0.40 8.26 -4.13
CA TRP A 86 0.09 6.85 -4.01
C TRP A 86 1.23 6.11 -3.31
N LEU A 87 0.90 5.35 -2.28
CA LEU A 87 1.81 4.43 -1.60
C LEU A 87 1.24 3.02 -1.66
N SER A 88 1.98 2.07 -2.22
CA SER A 88 1.65 0.65 -2.13
C SER A 88 2.57 -0.03 -1.12
N ALA A 89 2.00 -0.65 -0.08
CA ALA A 89 2.73 -1.29 0.99
C ALA A 89 2.60 -2.82 0.93
N TYR A 90 3.74 -3.54 0.79
CA TYR A 90 3.76 -4.99 0.71
C TYR A 90 3.65 -5.63 2.09
N ALA A 91 2.41 -5.89 2.53
CA ALA A 91 2.12 -6.38 3.89
C ALA A 91 2.16 -7.90 4.01
N PHE A 92 1.66 -8.65 3.00
CA PHE A 92 1.67 -10.12 2.99
C PHE A 92 1.68 -10.66 1.56
N SER A 93 2.76 -11.34 1.18
CA SER A 93 2.90 -11.92 -0.15
C SER A 93 2.24 -13.31 -0.25
N THR A 94 1.92 -13.73 -1.49
CA THR A 94 1.46 -15.10 -1.75
C THR A 94 2.49 -16.16 -1.34
N GLU A 95 3.76 -15.85 -1.31
CA GLU A 95 4.85 -16.73 -0.88
C GLU A 95 4.89 -16.89 0.64
N ASN A 96 4.38 -15.94 1.41
CA ASN A 96 4.37 -15.99 2.88
C ASN A 96 3.53 -17.15 3.44
N TRP A 97 2.62 -17.72 2.65
CA TRP A 97 1.91 -18.94 3.03
C TRP A 97 2.80 -20.18 3.22
N ARG A 98 4.07 -20.09 2.81
CA ARG A 98 5.08 -21.16 3.03
C ARG A 98 5.79 -21.04 4.38
N ARG A 99 5.54 -19.98 5.14
CA ARG A 99 6.08 -19.81 6.50
C ARG A 99 5.44 -20.78 7.47
N SER A 100 5.98 -20.87 8.68
CA SER A 100 5.39 -21.74 9.72
C SER A 100 3.92 -21.36 9.97
N PRO A 101 3.06 -22.34 10.31
CA PRO A 101 1.65 -22.09 10.59
C PRO A 101 1.42 -21.01 11.67
N ASP A 102 2.28 -20.98 12.70
CA ASP A 102 2.19 -20.00 13.79
C ASP A 102 2.52 -18.60 13.30
N GLU A 103 3.56 -18.44 12.47
CA GLU A 103 3.89 -17.14 11.87
C GLU A 103 2.78 -16.65 10.94
N VAL A 104 2.21 -17.52 10.10
CA VAL A 104 1.08 -17.19 9.25
C VAL A 104 -0.13 -16.76 10.07
N LYS A 105 -0.46 -17.52 11.13
CA LYS A 105 -1.58 -17.19 12.03
C LYS A 105 -1.39 -15.83 12.68
N PHE A 106 -0.18 -15.56 13.18
CA PHE A 106 0.18 -14.26 13.73
C PHE A 106 -0.01 -13.14 12.69
N LEU A 107 0.58 -13.27 11.49
CA LEU A 107 0.51 -12.25 10.45
C LEU A 107 -0.93 -11.96 10.00
N MET A 108 -1.78 -12.99 9.91
CA MET A 108 -3.20 -12.79 9.57
C MET A 108 -3.93 -12.00 10.66
N GLY A 109 -3.73 -12.36 11.93
CA GLY A 109 -4.28 -11.63 13.07
C GLY A 109 -3.76 -10.20 13.13
N PHE A 110 -2.45 -10.03 12.97
CA PHE A 110 -1.78 -8.74 13.00
C PHE A 110 -2.30 -7.79 11.89
N ASN A 111 -2.36 -8.26 10.63
CA ASN A 111 -2.90 -7.43 9.53
C ASN A 111 -4.34 -6.99 9.81
N ARG A 112 -5.22 -7.92 10.26
CA ARG A 112 -6.59 -7.57 10.65
C ARG A 112 -6.61 -6.46 11.70
N ASP A 113 -5.82 -6.62 12.75
CA ASP A 113 -5.86 -5.71 13.91
C ASP A 113 -5.23 -4.34 13.59
N VAL A 114 -4.18 -4.29 12.77
CA VAL A 114 -3.57 -3.04 12.27
C VAL A 114 -4.57 -2.26 11.43
N ILE A 115 -5.19 -2.91 10.43
CA ILE A 115 -6.18 -2.24 9.57
C ILE A 115 -7.31 -1.67 10.40
N ARG A 116 -7.85 -2.46 11.34
CA ARG A 116 -8.93 -2.04 12.23
C ARG A 116 -8.55 -0.84 13.11
N ARG A 117 -7.32 -0.81 13.68
CA ARG A 117 -6.86 0.28 14.55
C ARG A 117 -6.54 1.55 13.79
N ARG A 118 -6.05 1.44 12.54
CA ARG A 118 -5.49 2.56 11.79
C ARG A 118 -6.45 3.19 10.77
N ARG A 119 -7.54 2.53 10.42
CA ARG A 119 -8.47 3.02 9.41
C ARG A 119 -9.08 4.38 9.73
N ASP A 120 -9.42 4.62 11.01
CA ASP A 120 -10.01 5.89 11.44
C ASP A 120 -8.96 7.02 11.35
N GLU A 121 -7.72 6.75 11.80
CA GLU A 121 -6.58 7.66 11.66
C GLU A 121 -6.26 7.98 10.19
N MET A 122 -6.30 6.98 9.29
CA MET A 122 -6.16 7.18 7.85
C MET A 122 -7.27 8.07 7.29
N HIS A 123 -8.51 7.85 7.75
CA HIS A 123 -9.64 8.66 7.34
C HIS A 123 -9.49 10.12 7.78
N GLU A 124 -9.10 10.37 9.02
CA GLU A 124 -8.82 11.72 9.54
C GLU A 124 -7.73 12.45 8.75
N MET A 125 -6.70 11.75 8.28
CA MET A 125 -5.65 12.29 7.42
C MET A 125 -6.06 12.45 5.94
N GLY A 126 -7.29 12.11 5.58
CA GLY A 126 -7.76 12.15 4.19
C GLY A 126 -7.08 11.11 3.28
N VAL A 127 -6.53 10.04 3.86
CA VAL A 127 -5.91 8.93 3.12
C VAL A 127 -6.97 7.95 2.68
N ARG A 128 -7.02 7.65 1.38
CA ARG A 128 -7.86 6.60 0.80
C ARG A 128 -7.17 5.26 0.91
N VAL A 129 -7.77 4.31 1.61
CA VAL A 129 -7.25 2.94 1.72
C VAL A 129 -7.81 2.09 0.58
N ARG A 130 -6.94 1.30 -0.06
CA ARG A 130 -7.27 0.31 -1.09
C ARG A 130 -6.61 -1.02 -0.75
N TRP A 131 -7.16 -2.11 -1.29
CA TRP A 131 -6.60 -3.44 -1.14
C TRP A 131 -6.31 -4.08 -2.48
N ALA A 132 -5.05 -4.48 -2.70
CA ALA A 132 -4.63 -5.35 -3.79
C ALA A 132 -4.26 -6.72 -3.25
N GLY A 133 -4.83 -7.78 -3.85
CA GLY A 133 -4.52 -9.15 -3.47
C GLY A 133 -5.70 -10.11 -3.62
N ARG A 134 -5.41 -11.37 -3.43
CA ARG A 134 -6.34 -12.49 -3.71
C ARG A 134 -7.16 -12.87 -2.49
N ARG A 135 -8.48 -13.12 -2.69
CA ARG A 135 -9.39 -13.63 -1.63
C ARG A 135 -9.11 -15.07 -1.18
N PRO A 136 -8.77 -16.02 -2.07
CA PRO A 136 -8.51 -17.40 -1.66
C PRO A 136 -7.44 -17.51 -0.58
N ARG A 137 -7.71 -18.32 0.46
CA ARG A 137 -6.88 -18.56 1.66
C ARG A 137 -6.83 -17.38 2.66
N LEU A 138 -7.11 -16.13 2.24
CA LEU A 138 -7.16 -15.01 3.16
C LEU A 138 -8.34 -15.18 4.15
N TRP A 139 -8.10 -14.88 5.42
CA TRP A 139 -9.15 -15.00 6.42
C TRP A 139 -10.28 -14.02 6.17
N ARG A 140 -11.52 -14.48 6.29
CA ARG A 140 -12.71 -13.63 6.11
C ARG A 140 -12.71 -12.40 7.02
N SER A 141 -12.13 -12.51 8.23
CA SER A 141 -12.02 -11.38 9.15
C SER A 141 -11.03 -10.31 8.65
N VAL A 142 -9.95 -10.69 7.95
CA VAL A 142 -9.02 -9.74 7.31
C VAL A 142 -9.70 -9.05 6.14
N ILE A 143 -10.36 -9.83 5.27
CA ILE A 143 -11.11 -9.29 4.11
C ILE A 143 -12.14 -8.26 4.58
N ARG A 144 -12.91 -8.58 5.63
CA ARG A 144 -13.92 -7.69 6.18
C ARG A 144 -13.33 -6.35 6.66
N GLU A 145 -12.20 -6.37 7.38
CA GLU A 145 -11.59 -5.11 7.86
C GLU A 145 -11.02 -4.28 6.71
N LEU A 146 -10.48 -4.92 5.65
CA LEU A 146 -10.05 -4.24 4.42
C LEU A 146 -11.24 -3.57 3.73
N GLU A 147 -12.35 -4.29 3.51
CA GLU A 147 -13.57 -3.75 2.89
C GLU A 147 -14.17 -2.59 3.72
N ILE A 148 -14.15 -2.68 5.05
CA ILE A 148 -14.59 -1.59 5.93
C ILE A 148 -13.68 -0.36 5.78
N ALA A 149 -12.36 -0.57 5.73
CA ALA A 149 -11.41 0.53 5.55
C ALA A 149 -11.58 1.19 4.17
N GLU A 150 -11.75 0.41 3.09
CA GLU A 150 -12.02 0.93 1.75
C GLU A 150 -13.29 1.77 1.71
N GLU A 151 -14.39 1.28 2.29
CA GLU A 151 -15.69 2.00 2.32
C GLU A 151 -15.60 3.27 3.15
N LEU A 152 -14.99 3.22 4.35
CA LEU A 152 -14.82 4.39 5.22
C LEU A 152 -14.04 5.52 4.53
N THR A 153 -13.01 5.15 3.76
CA THR A 153 -12.05 6.12 3.21
C THR A 153 -12.25 6.39 1.72
N ARG A 154 -13.30 5.88 1.09
CA ARG A 154 -13.49 5.89 -0.37
C ARG A 154 -13.46 7.29 -1.00
N ASP A 155 -13.94 8.30 -0.27
CA ASP A 155 -14.04 9.67 -0.74
C ASP A 155 -12.83 10.55 -0.37
N ASN A 156 -11.83 9.96 0.29
CA ASN A 156 -10.60 10.64 0.65
C ASN A 156 -9.71 10.92 -0.57
N THR A 157 -9.03 12.06 -0.58
CA THR A 157 -8.33 12.56 -1.77
C THR A 157 -6.90 13.08 -1.52
N VAL A 158 -6.41 13.05 -0.27
CA VAL A 158 -5.06 13.53 0.06
C VAL A 158 -4.01 12.62 -0.58
N MET A 159 -4.10 11.32 -0.34
CA MET A 159 -3.32 10.28 -1.02
C MET A 159 -4.04 8.94 -0.96
N THR A 160 -3.60 7.98 -1.76
CA THR A 160 -4.06 6.58 -1.69
C THR A 160 -2.98 5.70 -1.06
N LEU A 161 -3.37 4.88 -0.08
CA LEU A 161 -2.57 3.78 0.45
C LEU A 161 -3.16 2.45 -0.02
N THR A 162 -2.42 1.70 -0.83
CA THR A 162 -2.79 0.34 -1.20
C THR A 162 -2.08 -0.67 -0.30
N MET A 163 -2.86 -1.38 0.51
CA MET A 163 -2.37 -2.50 1.31
C MET A 163 -2.33 -3.75 0.44
N CYS A 164 -1.12 -4.21 0.09
CA CYS A 164 -0.94 -5.43 -0.70
C CYS A 164 -0.90 -6.64 0.23
N VAL A 165 -2.08 -7.30 0.39
CA VAL A 165 -2.29 -8.42 1.33
C VAL A 165 -2.73 -9.67 0.56
N ASN A 166 -2.00 -10.76 0.72
CA ASN A 166 -2.13 -11.98 -0.10
C ASN A 166 -1.91 -11.66 -1.59
N TYR A 167 -0.93 -10.79 -1.84
CA TYR A 167 -0.61 -10.26 -3.16
C TYR A 167 0.63 -10.96 -3.76
N GLY A 168 0.68 -11.04 -5.08
CA GLY A 168 1.84 -11.44 -5.85
C GLY A 168 1.65 -11.12 -7.33
N GLY A 169 2.57 -10.37 -7.94
CA GLY A 169 2.43 -9.84 -9.30
C GLY A 169 2.23 -10.92 -10.37
N ARG A 170 2.90 -12.07 -10.24
CA ARG A 170 2.64 -13.20 -11.16
C ARG A 170 1.23 -13.74 -11.03
N ALA A 171 0.69 -13.80 -9.80
CA ALA A 171 -0.67 -14.28 -9.56
C ALA A 171 -1.71 -13.28 -10.09
N GLU A 172 -1.50 -12.00 -9.87
CA GLU A 172 -2.31 -10.90 -10.40
C GLU A 172 -2.40 -10.95 -11.92
N ILE A 173 -1.24 -11.05 -12.63
CA ILE A 173 -1.18 -11.16 -14.09
C ILE A 173 -1.94 -12.38 -14.59
N VAL A 174 -1.79 -13.55 -13.94
CA VAL A 174 -2.50 -14.77 -14.33
C VAL A 174 -4.00 -14.63 -14.09
N ASP A 175 -4.44 -13.98 -13.02
CA ASP A 175 -5.87 -13.78 -12.74
C ASP A 175 -6.48 -12.79 -13.75
N ALA A 176 -5.78 -11.72 -14.11
CA ALA A 176 -6.16 -10.82 -15.19
C ALA A 176 -6.30 -11.54 -16.55
N ALA A 177 -5.30 -12.35 -16.92
CA ALA A 177 -5.34 -13.14 -18.15
C ALA A 177 -6.52 -14.13 -18.18
N ARG A 178 -6.83 -14.78 -17.06
CA ARG A 178 -8.00 -15.68 -16.94
C ARG A 178 -9.33 -14.94 -17.14
N GLU A 179 -9.45 -13.75 -16.57
CA GLU A 179 -10.67 -12.95 -16.71
C GLU A 179 -10.84 -12.48 -18.16
N ILE A 180 -9.77 -12.01 -18.78
CA ILE A 180 -9.76 -11.65 -20.22
C ILE A 180 -10.18 -12.84 -21.09
N ALA A 181 -9.59 -14.03 -20.85
CA ALA A 181 -9.93 -15.25 -21.60
C ALA A 181 -11.39 -15.64 -21.43
N ARG A 182 -11.98 -15.53 -20.21
CA ARG A 182 -13.40 -15.80 -19.99
C ARG A 182 -14.30 -14.83 -20.75
N ARG A 183 -13.98 -13.54 -20.72
CA ARG A 183 -14.75 -12.51 -21.46
C ARG A 183 -14.65 -12.69 -22.97
N ALA A 184 -13.48 -13.00 -23.47
CA ALA A 184 -13.29 -13.30 -24.88
C ALA A 184 -14.10 -14.53 -25.32
N ALA A 185 -14.05 -15.64 -24.57
CA ALA A 185 -14.83 -16.85 -24.83
C ALA A 185 -16.35 -16.59 -24.76
N ALA A 186 -16.79 -15.64 -23.95
CA ALA A 186 -18.20 -15.23 -23.85
C ALA A 186 -18.62 -14.19 -24.92
N GLY A 187 -17.71 -13.80 -25.84
CA GLY A 187 -17.99 -12.78 -26.85
C GLY A 187 -18.12 -11.34 -26.30
N GLN A 188 -17.68 -11.10 -25.06
CA GLN A 188 -17.78 -9.81 -24.40
C GLN A 188 -16.51 -8.95 -24.60
N LEU A 189 -15.45 -9.52 -25.15
CA LEU A 189 -14.18 -8.88 -25.42
C LEU A 189 -13.61 -9.38 -26.74
N ASP A 190 -13.19 -8.45 -27.59
CA ASP A 190 -12.46 -8.75 -28.81
C ASP A 190 -10.95 -8.88 -28.49
N PRO A 191 -10.33 -10.07 -28.66
CA PRO A 191 -8.92 -10.26 -28.35
C PRO A 191 -7.97 -9.29 -29.09
N GLU A 192 -8.32 -8.89 -30.32
CA GLU A 192 -7.51 -7.98 -31.13
C GLU A 192 -7.50 -6.52 -30.60
N LYS A 193 -8.42 -6.20 -29.68
CA LYS A 193 -8.50 -4.89 -29.02
C LYS A 193 -7.80 -4.85 -27.66
N ILE A 194 -7.14 -5.93 -27.26
CA ILE A 194 -6.38 -5.95 -26.00
C ILE A 194 -5.08 -5.17 -26.22
N SER A 195 -4.88 -4.16 -25.38
CA SER A 195 -3.65 -3.36 -25.29
C SER A 195 -3.12 -3.40 -23.85
N GLU A 196 -1.90 -2.92 -23.62
CA GLU A 196 -1.35 -2.76 -22.25
C GLU A 196 -2.29 -1.97 -21.34
N ALA A 197 -2.82 -0.85 -21.83
CA ALA A 197 -3.76 -0.02 -21.08
C ALA A 197 -5.09 -0.72 -20.78
N SER A 198 -5.61 -1.55 -21.69
CA SER A 198 -6.82 -2.34 -21.44
C SER A 198 -6.54 -3.53 -20.53
N PHE A 199 -5.36 -4.15 -20.62
CA PHE A 199 -4.93 -5.23 -19.74
C PHE A 199 -4.83 -4.75 -18.28
N ALA A 200 -4.23 -3.56 -18.05
CA ALA A 200 -4.07 -2.98 -16.72
C ALA A 200 -5.40 -2.85 -15.95
N ARG A 201 -6.53 -2.67 -16.66
CA ARG A 201 -7.88 -2.61 -16.04
C ARG A 201 -8.37 -3.92 -15.44
N TYR A 202 -7.69 -5.03 -15.72
CA TYR A 202 -8.00 -6.35 -15.16
C TYR A 202 -7.09 -6.75 -14.01
N LEU A 203 -6.12 -5.89 -13.65
CA LEU A 203 -5.29 -6.06 -12.47
C LEU A 203 -6.12 -5.79 -11.20
N ASP A 204 -5.59 -6.16 -10.05
CA ASP A 204 -6.28 -6.08 -8.74
C ASP A 204 -6.78 -4.66 -8.44
N GLU A 205 -6.01 -3.64 -8.83
CA GLU A 205 -6.35 -2.23 -8.64
C GLU A 205 -6.23 -1.49 -9.98
N ALA A 206 -7.36 -1.40 -10.69
CA ALA A 206 -7.44 -0.88 -12.06
C ALA A 206 -7.03 0.61 -12.20
N ASP A 207 -7.18 1.38 -11.13
CA ASP A 207 -6.87 2.83 -11.09
C ASP A 207 -5.45 3.11 -10.59
N MET A 208 -4.70 2.08 -10.20
CA MET A 208 -3.33 2.22 -9.70
C MET A 208 -2.42 2.76 -10.81
N PRO A 209 -1.74 3.89 -10.60
CA PRO A 209 -0.75 4.37 -11.56
C PRO A 209 0.48 3.46 -11.56
N ASP A 210 1.27 3.54 -12.63
CA ASP A 210 2.59 2.92 -12.65
C ASP A 210 3.44 3.41 -11.48
N VAL A 211 4.33 2.55 -11.00
CA VAL A 211 5.26 2.85 -9.92
C VAL A 211 6.39 3.73 -10.46
N ASP A 212 6.57 4.89 -9.85
CA ASP A 212 7.70 5.77 -10.15
C ASP A 212 8.93 5.35 -9.34
N LEU A 213 8.74 5.09 -8.04
CA LEU A 213 9.80 4.75 -7.10
C LEU A 213 9.51 3.41 -6.41
N PHE A 214 10.35 2.40 -6.67
CA PHE A 214 10.35 1.15 -5.94
C PHE A 214 11.36 1.23 -4.80
N LEU A 215 10.88 1.24 -3.55
CA LEU A 215 11.71 1.42 -2.35
C LEU A 215 11.75 0.15 -1.52
N ARG A 216 12.95 -0.35 -1.25
CA ARG A 216 13.13 -1.52 -0.39
C ARG A 216 14.26 -1.31 0.59
N PRO A 217 13.96 -1.15 1.89
CA PRO A 217 14.90 -1.29 2.98
C PRO A 217 15.37 -2.74 3.14
N SER A 218 16.42 -2.97 3.92
CA SER A 218 16.98 -4.27 4.34
C SER A 218 18.18 -4.79 3.57
N GLY A 219 18.77 -4.02 2.65
CA GLY A 219 19.92 -4.43 1.83
C GLY A 219 19.60 -5.40 0.70
N GLU A 220 18.34 -5.85 0.60
CA GLU A 220 17.93 -6.81 -0.41
C GLU A 220 17.57 -6.12 -1.73
N GLN A 221 18.23 -6.53 -2.83
CA GLN A 221 18.11 -5.90 -4.15
C GLN A 221 17.29 -6.78 -5.12
N ARG A 222 16.00 -6.91 -4.86
CA ARG A 222 15.04 -7.66 -5.70
C ARG A 222 13.62 -7.19 -5.47
N THR A 223 12.73 -7.39 -6.45
CA THR A 223 11.31 -7.01 -6.37
C THR A 223 10.47 -7.97 -5.56
N SER A 224 10.90 -9.22 -5.42
CA SER A 224 10.17 -10.27 -4.69
C SER A 224 8.72 -10.44 -5.14
N ASN A 225 8.48 -10.40 -6.47
CA ASN A 225 7.14 -10.57 -7.05
C ASN A 225 6.15 -9.43 -6.69
N PHE A 226 6.66 -8.25 -6.31
CA PHE A 226 5.85 -7.10 -5.94
C PHE A 226 5.63 -6.17 -7.13
N LEU A 227 4.37 -5.88 -7.44
CA LEU A 227 3.89 -4.93 -8.47
C LEU A 227 4.65 -5.03 -9.80
N LEU A 228 4.82 -6.28 -10.34
CA LEU A 228 5.67 -6.54 -11.50
C LEU A 228 5.24 -5.76 -12.74
N TRP A 229 3.93 -5.67 -13.01
CA TRP A 229 3.39 -4.92 -14.13
C TRP A 229 3.62 -3.42 -13.94
N GLN A 230 3.22 -2.92 -12.80
CA GLN A 230 3.22 -1.50 -12.48
C GLN A 230 4.65 -0.94 -12.30
N SER A 231 5.63 -1.80 -11.97
CA SER A 231 7.03 -1.39 -11.73
C SER A 231 7.93 -1.52 -12.96
N ALA A 232 7.38 -1.75 -14.15
CA ALA A 232 8.16 -1.98 -15.37
C ALA A 232 9.17 -0.87 -15.67
N TYR A 233 8.87 0.37 -15.31
CA TYR A 233 9.72 1.55 -15.51
C TYR A 233 10.05 2.29 -14.21
N ALA A 234 9.90 1.62 -13.06
CA ALA A 234 10.19 2.21 -11.77
C ALA A 234 11.69 2.44 -11.55
N GLU A 235 12.03 3.58 -10.99
CA GLU A 235 13.35 3.77 -10.41
C GLU A 235 13.45 2.98 -9.10
N MET A 236 14.52 2.22 -8.92
CA MET A 236 14.70 1.35 -7.76
C MET A 236 15.70 1.97 -6.78
N VAL A 237 15.30 2.09 -5.52
CA VAL A 237 16.13 2.53 -4.40
C VAL A 237 16.16 1.42 -3.35
N PHE A 238 17.35 0.95 -3.03
CA PHE A 238 17.61 -0.08 -2.03
C PHE A 238 18.40 0.53 -0.88
N GLN A 239 17.97 0.30 0.35
CA GLN A 239 18.59 0.84 1.56
C GLN A 239 18.98 -0.29 2.51
N GLU A 240 20.14 -0.15 3.19
CA GLU A 240 20.64 -1.17 4.11
C GLU A 240 19.83 -1.28 5.42
N LYS A 241 19.20 -0.20 5.84
CA LYS A 241 18.44 -0.11 7.07
C LYS A 241 17.26 -1.10 7.08
N LEU A 242 17.08 -1.85 8.17
CA LEU A 242 15.94 -2.74 8.35
C LEU A 242 14.64 -1.93 8.56
N PHE A 243 13.51 -2.39 8.03
CA PHE A 243 12.26 -1.63 8.06
C PHE A 243 11.84 -1.14 9.47
N PRO A 244 11.97 -1.89 10.58
CA PRO A 244 11.63 -1.39 11.91
C PRO A 244 12.46 -0.19 12.40
N ASP A 245 13.63 0.06 11.81
CA ASP A 245 14.49 1.22 12.10
C ASP A 245 14.34 2.34 11.04
N PHE A 246 13.53 2.12 10.00
CA PHE A 246 13.20 3.09 8.97
C PHE A 246 12.25 4.16 9.52
N ASP A 247 12.30 5.37 8.96
CA ASP A 247 11.33 6.43 9.21
C ASP A 247 11.12 7.29 7.97
N ARG A 248 10.24 8.31 8.06
CA ARG A 248 9.90 9.18 6.91
C ARG A 248 11.11 9.90 6.33
N ARG A 249 12.21 10.11 7.09
CA ARG A 249 13.44 10.74 6.57
C ARG A 249 14.13 9.85 5.54
N ASP A 250 14.06 8.54 5.71
CA ASP A 250 14.60 7.56 4.75
C ASP A 250 13.76 7.55 3.47
N LEU A 251 12.42 7.69 3.58
CA LEU A 251 11.54 7.91 2.44
C LEU A 251 11.89 9.21 1.71
N TRP A 252 12.06 10.31 2.45
CA TRP A 252 12.41 11.60 1.85
C TRP A 252 13.77 11.55 1.14
N ALA A 253 14.76 10.86 1.72
CA ALA A 253 16.05 10.64 1.08
C ALA A 253 15.91 9.87 -0.24
N ALA A 254 15.06 8.83 -0.27
CA ALA A 254 14.76 8.10 -1.49
C ALA A 254 14.02 8.97 -2.55
N CYS A 255 13.13 9.87 -2.13
CA CYS A 255 12.49 10.83 -3.03
C CYS A 255 13.48 11.85 -3.60
N VAL A 256 14.46 12.32 -2.79
CA VAL A 256 15.53 13.20 -3.27
C VAL A 256 16.44 12.47 -4.26
N GLU A 257 16.79 11.23 -3.99
CA GLU A 257 17.56 10.37 -4.92
C GLU A 257 16.81 10.20 -6.24
N PHE A 258 15.51 9.86 -6.18
CA PHE A 258 14.65 9.77 -7.35
C PHE A 258 14.67 11.08 -8.16
N ALA A 259 14.49 12.23 -7.50
CA ALA A 259 14.46 13.54 -8.12
C ALA A 259 15.78 13.92 -8.83
N SER A 260 16.91 13.30 -8.43
CA SER A 260 18.21 13.53 -9.04
C SER A 260 18.49 12.70 -10.30
N ARG A 261 17.62 11.72 -10.62
CA ARG A 261 17.80 10.83 -11.75
C ARG A 261 17.18 11.37 -13.04
N ASP A 262 17.84 11.12 -14.18
CA ASP A 262 17.29 11.48 -15.51
C ASP A 262 16.46 10.31 -16.07
N ARG A 263 15.15 10.45 -16.04
CA ARG A 263 14.19 9.43 -16.53
C ARG A 263 13.97 9.58 -18.03
N ARG A 264 14.39 8.61 -18.83
CA ARG A 264 14.40 8.72 -20.30
C ARG A 264 13.30 7.93 -21.00
N PHE A 265 12.64 6.95 -20.36
CA PHE A 265 11.58 6.10 -20.92
C PHE A 265 11.89 5.60 -22.36
N GLY A 266 13.16 5.22 -22.62
CA GLY A 266 13.61 4.77 -23.93
C GLY A 266 13.86 5.89 -24.96
N GLY A 267 13.65 7.16 -24.60
CA GLY A 267 13.97 8.30 -25.48
C GLY A 267 15.48 8.64 -25.47
N VAL A 268 16.00 9.04 -26.63
CA VAL A 268 17.34 9.62 -26.76
C VAL A 268 17.19 11.14 -26.80
N LYS A 269 17.92 11.86 -25.94
CA LYS A 269 18.08 13.32 -26.06
C LYS A 269 19.15 13.63 -27.08
#